data_c45ca768e13aa882782e4bd291392300
#
_entry.id   c45ca768e13aa882782e4bd291392300
#
_cell.length_a   1.000
_cell.length_b   1.000
_cell.length_c   1.000
_cell.angle_alpha   90.00
_cell.angle_beta   90.00
_cell.angle_gamma   90.00
#
_symmetry.space_group_name_H-M   'P 1'
#
loop_
_entity.id
_entity.type
_entity.pdbx_description
1 polymer ?
#
loop_
_entity_poly.entity_id
_entity_poly.type
_entity_poly.pdbx_seq_one_letter_code
_entity_poly.pdbx_strand_id
1 'polypeptide(L)'
;MDGSVSIEPRFRAAIVIPVYNHEEAIGPTLASVLEYGYPVLLVDDGSSPVCRDVLMSLDQQYDDRVRLIRLAQNSGKGAAVKAGLRHLLALDYTHAVQIDADGQHDLTDLPTFMATGQREPDALVTGYPRYDESVPALRYYARYLTHVWVWINTLSLRIKDTMCGFRVYPLAKVVELLDQEPCGNRMDFDPEVIVRWAWRGFAVENLPTQVRYPIDGVSHFNAVKDNVLISLMHARLFFGMLVRLPKILSNRRHG
;
A
#
# COMPACT_ATOMS: atom_id res chain seq x y z
N MET A 1 -36.46 -22.28 -12.29
CA MET A 1 -35.61 -21.18 -12.78
C MET A 1 -35.37 -20.29 -11.58
N ASP A 2 -34.31 -20.59 -10.87
CA ASP A 2 -33.92 -19.84 -9.67
C ASP A 2 -32.99 -18.68 -10.14
N GLY A 3 -33.61 -17.50 -10.21
CA GLY A 3 -32.89 -16.28 -10.58
C GLY A 3 -32.15 -15.71 -9.37
N SER A 4 -31.07 -16.34 -8.98
CA SER A 4 -30.14 -15.72 -8.03
C SER A 4 -29.54 -14.49 -8.68
N VAL A 5 -30.12 -13.32 -8.42
CA VAL A 5 -29.48 -12.03 -8.72
C VAL A 5 -28.25 -11.99 -7.84
N SER A 6 -27.08 -12.23 -8.43
CA SER A 6 -25.80 -11.94 -7.81
C SER A 6 -25.72 -10.42 -7.63
N ILE A 7 -26.05 -9.94 -6.43
CA ILE A 7 -25.79 -8.55 -6.06
C ILE A 7 -24.26 -8.43 -6.02
N GLU A 8 -23.69 -7.85 -7.08
CA GLU A 8 -22.27 -7.48 -7.04
C GLU A 8 -22.03 -6.61 -5.80
N PRO A 9 -21.02 -6.90 -4.99
CA PRO A 9 -20.75 -6.13 -3.79
C PRO A 9 -20.54 -4.67 -4.18
N ARG A 10 -21.40 -3.80 -3.67
CA ARG A 10 -21.31 -2.36 -3.90
C ARG A 10 -19.94 -1.88 -3.46
N PHE A 11 -19.21 -1.15 -4.34
CA PHE A 11 -17.92 -0.56 -4.02
C PHE A 11 -18.00 0.26 -2.72
N ARG A 12 -17.33 -0.22 -1.68
CA ARG A 12 -17.28 0.37 -0.35
C ARG A 12 -15.83 0.49 0.08
N ALA A 13 -15.27 1.68 -0.03
CA ALA A 13 -13.85 1.93 0.22
C ALA A 13 -13.64 2.70 1.52
N ALA A 14 -12.52 2.43 2.19
CA ALA A 14 -11.99 3.21 3.30
C ALA A 14 -10.49 3.48 3.09
N ILE A 15 -9.98 4.52 3.74
CA ILE A 15 -8.56 4.86 3.70
C ILE A 15 -7.85 4.22 4.89
N VAL A 16 -6.68 3.63 4.66
CA VAL A 16 -5.80 3.09 5.70
C VAL A 16 -4.50 3.87 5.73
N ILE A 17 -4.14 4.40 6.90
CA ILE A 17 -2.92 5.18 7.12
C ILE A 17 -2.09 4.49 8.20
N PRO A 18 -0.99 3.81 7.85
CA PRO A 18 -0.04 3.31 8.82
C PRO A 18 0.76 4.46 9.42
N VAL A 19 0.87 4.52 10.74
CA VAL A 19 1.54 5.60 11.47
C VAL A 19 2.59 5.05 12.41
N TYR A 20 3.80 5.62 12.35
CA TYR A 20 4.84 5.38 13.33
C TYR A 20 5.64 6.67 13.57
N ASN A 21 5.45 7.30 14.74
CA ASN A 21 6.13 8.53 15.15
C ASN A 21 6.05 9.67 14.10
N HIS A 22 4.84 9.93 13.58
CA HIS A 22 4.55 11.03 12.66
C HIS A 22 3.58 12.05 13.31
N GLU A 23 3.80 12.36 14.58
CA GLU A 23 2.92 13.23 15.37
C GLU A 23 2.68 14.61 14.76
N GLU A 24 3.67 15.17 14.05
CA GLU A 24 3.56 16.48 13.41
C GLU A 24 2.86 16.41 12.05
N ALA A 25 3.06 15.34 11.29
CA ALA A 25 2.54 15.22 9.93
C ALA A 25 1.12 14.64 9.88
N ILE A 26 0.75 13.77 10.83
CA ILE A 26 -0.51 13.02 10.73
C ILE A 26 -1.75 13.91 10.81
N GLY A 27 -1.73 14.96 11.64
CA GLY A 27 -2.88 15.88 11.77
C GLY A 27 -3.22 16.57 10.44
N PRO A 28 -2.28 17.31 9.82
CA PRO A 28 -2.48 17.91 8.49
C PRO A 28 -2.83 16.90 7.40
N THR A 29 -2.16 15.73 7.35
CA THR A 29 -2.44 14.67 6.38
C THR A 29 -3.86 14.16 6.52
N LEU A 30 -4.30 13.85 7.74
CA LEU A 30 -5.65 13.39 8.03
C LEU A 30 -6.70 14.43 7.65
N ALA A 31 -6.49 15.70 8.01
CA ALA A 31 -7.42 16.78 7.66
C ALA A 31 -7.64 16.85 6.14
N SER A 32 -6.57 16.81 5.35
CA SER A 32 -6.65 16.82 3.89
C SER A 32 -7.34 15.58 3.32
N VAL A 33 -7.11 14.40 3.90
CA VAL A 33 -7.77 13.15 3.49
C VAL A 33 -9.27 13.20 3.77
N LEU A 34 -9.67 13.77 4.91
CA LEU A 34 -11.06 13.85 5.32
C LEU A 34 -11.92 14.78 4.44
N GLU A 35 -11.31 15.70 3.68
CA GLU A 35 -12.03 16.55 2.71
C GLU A 35 -12.73 15.73 1.62
N TYR A 36 -12.22 14.52 1.31
CA TYR A 36 -12.78 13.63 0.31
C TYR A 36 -13.95 12.77 0.81
N GLY A 37 -14.30 12.84 2.10
CA GLY A 37 -15.50 12.21 2.64
C GLY A 37 -15.42 10.70 2.89
N TYR A 38 -14.26 10.06 2.73
CA TYR A 38 -14.07 8.64 3.01
C TYR A 38 -13.74 8.40 4.49
N PRO A 39 -14.21 7.28 5.07
CA PRO A 39 -13.79 6.86 6.40
C PRO A 39 -12.30 6.50 6.42
N VAL A 40 -11.63 6.79 7.52
CA VAL A 40 -10.19 6.60 7.69
C VAL A 40 -9.92 5.66 8.86
N LEU A 41 -9.06 4.67 8.62
CA LEU A 41 -8.47 3.82 9.65
C LEU A 41 -7.00 4.23 9.85
N LEU A 42 -6.71 4.79 11.02
CA LEU A 42 -5.33 5.00 11.50
C LEU A 42 -4.83 3.71 12.11
N VAL A 43 -3.64 3.26 11.71
CA VAL A 43 -3.01 2.08 12.28
C VAL A 43 -1.68 2.48 12.93
N ASP A 44 -1.69 2.62 14.25
CA ASP A 44 -0.51 2.95 15.04
C ASP A 44 0.40 1.73 15.18
N ASP A 45 1.59 1.78 14.59
CA ASP A 45 2.61 0.74 14.64
C ASP A 45 3.45 0.81 15.93
N GLY A 46 2.80 0.99 17.08
CA GLY A 46 3.48 1.05 18.38
C GLY A 46 4.33 2.31 18.55
N SER A 47 3.81 3.45 18.18
CA SER A 47 4.46 4.77 18.29
C SER A 47 4.74 5.17 19.73
N SER A 48 5.56 6.22 19.90
CA SER A 48 5.88 6.88 21.16
C SER A 48 4.62 7.34 21.89
N PRO A 49 4.69 7.59 23.22
CA PRO A 49 3.54 8.13 23.95
C PRO A 49 3.01 9.45 23.37
N VAL A 50 3.89 10.32 22.88
CA VAL A 50 3.50 11.61 22.26
C VAL A 50 2.66 11.39 21.02
N CYS A 51 3.14 10.59 20.09
CA CYS A 51 2.41 10.29 18.85
C CYS A 51 1.10 9.53 19.14
N ARG A 52 1.14 8.57 20.09
CA ARG A 52 -0.08 7.87 20.54
C ARG A 52 -1.15 8.84 21.02
N ASP A 53 -0.80 9.79 21.87
CA ASP A 53 -1.75 10.73 22.45
C ASP A 53 -2.34 11.66 21.39
N VAL A 54 -1.55 12.04 20.37
CA VAL A 54 -2.05 12.76 19.17
C VAL A 54 -3.06 11.88 18.42
N LEU A 55 -2.74 10.61 18.14
CA LEU A 55 -3.63 9.72 17.41
C LEU A 55 -4.94 9.44 18.16
N MET A 56 -4.89 9.28 19.47
CA MET A 56 -6.10 9.15 20.31
C MET A 56 -6.96 10.42 20.29
N SER A 57 -6.33 11.61 20.28
CA SER A 57 -7.06 12.88 20.16
C SER A 57 -7.75 12.99 18.80
N LEU A 58 -7.09 12.59 17.70
CA LEU A 58 -7.67 12.61 16.36
C LEU A 58 -8.84 11.61 16.22
N ASP A 59 -8.72 10.41 16.79
CA ASP A 59 -9.80 9.42 16.84
C ASP A 59 -11.04 9.97 17.56
N GLN A 60 -10.85 10.61 18.73
CA GLN A 60 -11.93 11.26 19.47
C GLN A 60 -12.53 12.47 18.75
N GLN A 61 -11.69 13.29 18.10
CA GLN A 61 -12.13 14.51 17.41
C GLN A 61 -13.03 14.20 16.22
N TYR A 62 -12.78 13.07 15.50
CA TYR A 62 -13.47 12.70 14.25
C TYR A 62 -14.24 11.37 14.36
N ASP A 63 -14.75 11.04 15.55
CA ASP A 63 -15.36 9.80 16.02
C ASP A 63 -16.05 8.94 14.92
N ASP A 64 -16.98 9.53 14.15
CA ASP A 64 -17.74 8.80 13.11
C ASP A 64 -16.94 8.56 11.82
N ARG A 65 -15.83 9.26 11.62
CA ARG A 65 -15.07 9.29 10.35
C ARG A 65 -13.69 8.68 10.45
N VAL A 66 -13.14 8.62 11.64
CA VAL A 66 -11.80 8.11 11.92
C VAL A 66 -11.91 6.99 12.94
N ARG A 67 -11.12 5.95 12.76
CA ARG A 67 -10.94 4.86 13.72
C ARG A 67 -9.46 4.62 13.91
N LEU A 68 -9.06 4.37 15.14
CA LEU A 68 -7.70 4.04 15.52
C LEU A 68 -7.59 2.59 15.96
N ILE A 69 -6.67 1.86 15.36
CA ILE A 69 -6.19 0.59 15.92
C ILE A 69 -4.70 0.71 16.23
N ARG A 70 -4.22 0.00 17.26
CA ARG A 70 -2.85 0.08 17.71
C ARG A 70 -2.22 -1.30 17.79
N LEU A 71 -1.01 -1.45 17.25
CA LEU A 71 -0.16 -2.61 17.46
C LEU A 71 0.57 -2.49 18.80
N ALA A 72 0.84 -3.62 19.45
CA ALA A 72 1.47 -3.64 20.77
C ALA A 72 2.88 -3.04 20.75
N GLN A 73 3.58 -3.14 19.63
CA GLN A 73 4.94 -2.65 19.44
C GLN A 73 5.21 -2.38 17.96
N ASN A 74 6.29 -1.63 17.65
CA ASN A 74 6.72 -1.43 16.26
C ASN A 74 7.02 -2.76 15.59
N SER A 75 6.13 -3.14 14.67
CA SER A 75 6.19 -4.36 13.87
C SER A 75 6.56 -4.09 12.42
N GLY A 76 6.57 -2.82 12.02
CA GLY A 76 6.91 -2.29 10.70
C GLY A 76 5.71 -1.88 9.86
N LYS A 77 5.95 -0.99 8.89
CA LYS A 77 4.92 -0.44 7.98
C LYS A 77 4.03 -1.54 7.39
N GLY A 78 4.64 -2.59 6.86
CA GLY A 78 3.90 -3.70 6.26
C GLY A 78 3.00 -4.45 7.26
N ALA A 79 3.41 -4.57 8.53
CA ALA A 79 2.58 -5.17 9.56
C ALA A 79 1.36 -4.29 9.86
N ALA A 80 1.54 -2.97 9.96
CA ALA A 80 0.46 -2.02 10.16
C ALA A 80 -0.53 -2.03 9.00
N VAL A 81 -0.04 -1.99 7.75
CA VAL A 81 -0.90 -2.08 6.56
C VAL A 81 -1.70 -3.39 6.57
N LYS A 82 -1.05 -4.54 6.80
CA LYS A 82 -1.74 -5.84 6.86
C LYS A 82 -2.82 -5.89 7.94
N ALA A 83 -2.55 -5.32 9.11
CA ALA A 83 -3.54 -5.23 10.18
C ALA A 83 -4.73 -4.38 9.76
N GLY A 84 -4.48 -3.22 9.14
CA GLY A 84 -5.52 -2.33 8.62
C GLY A 84 -6.37 -2.98 7.53
N LEU A 85 -5.76 -3.66 6.56
CA LEU A 85 -6.48 -4.35 5.49
C LEU A 85 -7.41 -5.44 6.04
N ARG A 86 -6.93 -6.26 6.99
CA ARG A 86 -7.77 -7.28 7.64
C ARG A 86 -8.90 -6.68 8.46
N HIS A 87 -8.62 -5.59 9.18
CA HIS A 87 -9.62 -4.90 9.98
C HIS A 87 -10.74 -4.33 9.10
N LEU A 88 -10.39 -3.68 7.98
CA LEU A 88 -11.38 -3.14 7.05
C LEU A 88 -12.19 -4.24 6.36
N LEU A 89 -11.58 -5.36 6.00
CA LEU A 89 -12.30 -6.51 5.46
C LEU A 89 -13.33 -7.05 6.48
N ALA A 90 -12.95 -7.15 7.75
CA ALA A 90 -13.85 -7.59 8.83
C ALA A 90 -15.03 -6.62 9.10
N LEU A 91 -14.94 -5.39 8.62
CA LEU A 91 -15.99 -4.37 8.65
C LEU A 91 -16.78 -4.28 7.32
N ASP A 92 -16.68 -5.30 6.46
CA ASP A 92 -17.37 -5.41 5.18
C ASP A 92 -17.02 -4.30 4.17
N TYR A 93 -15.84 -3.67 4.28
CA TYR A 93 -15.30 -2.87 3.19
C TYR A 93 -14.83 -3.77 2.06
N THR A 94 -15.02 -3.31 0.82
CA THR A 94 -14.57 -4.05 -0.37
C THR A 94 -13.16 -3.64 -0.81
N HIS A 95 -12.82 -2.38 -0.56
CA HIS A 95 -11.54 -1.80 -0.97
C HIS A 95 -10.91 -0.98 0.16
N ALA A 96 -9.59 -0.95 0.18
CA ALA A 96 -8.82 -0.06 1.04
C ALA A 96 -7.86 0.79 0.21
N VAL A 97 -7.77 2.08 0.52
CA VAL A 97 -6.74 2.95 -0.05
C VAL A 97 -5.67 3.19 0.99
N GLN A 98 -4.46 2.69 0.72
CA GLN A 98 -3.29 3.01 1.54
C GLN A 98 -2.79 4.40 1.19
N ILE A 99 -2.52 5.21 2.22
CA ILE A 99 -1.86 6.52 2.12
C ILE A 99 -0.82 6.57 3.25
N ASP A 100 0.39 7.08 2.96
CA ASP A 100 1.43 7.23 3.96
C ASP A 100 1.18 8.45 4.86
N ALA A 101 1.58 8.38 6.13
CA ALA A 101 1.30 9.40 7.15
C ALA A 101 2.13 10.69 7.01
N ASP A 102 3.16 10.68 6.17
CA ASP A 102 4.16 11.75 6.03
C ASP A 102 3.72 12.92 5.14
N GLY A 103 2.52 12.85 4.56
CA GLY A 103 1.95 13.90 3.72
C GLY A 103 2.64 14.09 2.37
N GLN A 104 3.47 13.15 1.92
CA GLN A 104 4.19 13.27 0.65
C GLN A 104 3.34 13.02 -0.59
N HIS A 105 2.20 12.34 -0.45
CA HIS A 105 1.31 12.04 -1.57
C HIS A 105 0.46 13.24 -1.97
N ASP A 106 0.33 13.50 -3.26
CA ASP A 106 -0.63 14.47 -3.78
C ASP A 106 -2.05 13.88 -3.72
N LEU A 107 -2.81 14.32 -2.73
CA LEU A 107 -4.18 13.82 -2.51
C LEU A 107 -5.17 14.26 -3.58
N THR A 108 -4.83 15.20 -4.46
CA THR A 108 -5.67 15.55 -5.61
C THR A 108 -5.86 14.38 -6.58
N ASP A 109 -4.98 13.38 -6.52
CA ASP A 109 -5.08 12.14 -7.29
C ASP A 109 -6.07 11.13 -6.67
N LEU A 110 -6.47 11.28 -5.39
CA LEU A 110 -7.33 10.32 -4.69
C LEU A 110 -8.65 10.02 -5.42
N PRO A 111 -9.39 10.99 -5.98
CA PRO A 111 -10.59 10.69 -6.76
C PRO A 111 -10.32 9.78 -7.96
N THR A 112 -9.18 9.96 -8.63
CA THR A 112 -8.77 9.13 -9.78
C THR A 112 -8.46 7.69 -9.35
N PHE A 113 -7.78 7.51 -8.20
CA PHE A 113 -7.53 6.20 -7.63
C PHE A 113 -8.82 5.48 -7.25
N MET A 114 -9.75 6.19 -6.59
CA MET A 114 -11.07 5.65 -6.23
C MET A 114 -11.89 5.25 -7.45
N ALA A 115 -11.97 6.13 -8.46
CA ALA A 115 -12.70 5.85 -9.69
C ALA A 115 -12.11 4.65 -10.46
N THR A 116 -10.78 4.51 -10.46
CA THR A 116 -10.11 3.37 -11.09
C THR A 116 -10.39 2.08 -10.31
N GLY A 117 -10.30 2.08 -8.97
CA GLY A 117 -10.65 0.92 -8.16
C GLY A 117 -12.11 0.51 -8.29
N GLN A 118 -13.03 1.47 -8.49
CA GLN A 118 -14.44 1.17 -8.74
C GLN A 118 -14.67 0.58 -10.14
N ARG A 119 -13.97 1.06 -11.15
CA ARG A 119 -14.07 0.56 -12.53
C ARG A 119 -13.43 -0.81 -12.69
N GLU A 120 -12.31 -1.05 -12.00
CA GLU A 120 -11.53 -2.27 -12.05
C GLU A 120 -11.49 -2.93 -10.64
N PRO A 121 -12.64 -3.43 -10.14
CA PRO A 121 -12.77 -3.81 -8.72
C PRO A 121 -11.88 -4.98 -8.31
N ASP A 122 -11.34 -5.69 -9.27
CA ASP A 122 -10.45 -6.84 -9.07
C ASP A 122 -8.96 -6.50 -9.24
N ALA A 123 -8.64 -5.28 -9.67
CA ALA A 123 -7.27 -4.84 -9.90
C ALA A 123 -6.66 -4.17 -8.66
N LEU A 124 -5.37 -4.42 -8.42
CA LEU A 124 -4.59 -3.58 -7.52
C LEU A 124 -4.21 -2.30 -8.26
N VAL A 125 -4.67 -1.14 -7.76
CA VAL A 125 -4.27 0.16 -8.32
C VAL A 125 -3.05 0.66 -7.54
N THR A 126 -1.98 1.06 -8.24
CA THR A 126 -0.76 1.56 -7.61
C THR A 126 -0.29 2.85 -8.26
N GLY A 127 0.16 3.79 -7.42
CA GLY A 127 0.82 5.00 -7.89
C GLY A 127 2.21 4.72 -8.44
N TYR A 128 2.62 5.50 -9.44
CA TYR A 128 4.02 5.64 -9.80
C TYR A 128 4.38 7.12 -9.83
N PRO A 129 5.49 7.53 -9.19
CA PRO A 129 5.82 8.93 -9.07
C PRO A 129 6.20 9.54 -10.42
N ARG A 130 5.66 10.71 -10.70
CA ARG A 130 6.22 11.63 -11.68
C ARG A 130 7.32 12.40 -10.96
N TYR A 131 8.55 12.14 -11.36
CA TYR A 131 9.70 12.83 -10.81
C TYR A 131 9.82 14.23 -11.43
N ASP A 132 10.05 15.21 -10.59
CA ASP A 132 10.56 16.50 -10.97
C ASP A 132 12.08 16.56 -10.78
N GLU A 133 12.70 17.69 -11.10
CA GLU A 133 14.16 17.90 -11.01
C GLU A 133 14.68 17.90 -9.56
N SER A 134 13.82 17.83 -8.56
CA SER A 134 14.17 17.88 -7.12
C SER A 134 14.64 16.55 -6.55
N VAL A 135 14.48 15.44 -7.28
CA VAL A 135 14.77 14.09 -6.77
C VAL A 135 16.28 13.83 -6.70
N PRO A 136 16.84 13.49 -5.53
CA PRO A 136 18.24 13.13 -5.42
C PRO A 136 18.61 11.93 -6.29
N ALA A 137 19.65 12.05 -7.12
CA ALA A 137 20.07 11.02 -8.08
C ALA A 137 20.24 9.62 -7.44
N LEU A 138 20.79 9.56 -6.22
CA LEU A 138 20.98 8.30 -5.50
C LEU A 138 19.65 7.59 -5.23
N ARG A 139 18.60 8.32 -4.84
CA ARG A 139 17.26 7.76 -4.61
C ARG A 139 16.64 7.25 -5.91
N TYR A 140 16.85 8.01 -7.00
CA TYR A 140 16.38 7.62 -8.32
C TYR A 140 17.01 6.29 -8.76
N TYR A 141 18.33 6.15 -8.68
CA TYR A 141 19.03 4.92 -9.07
C TYR A 141 18.69 3.72 -8.17
N ALA A 142 18.59 3.92 -6.85
CA ALA A 142 18.20 2.85 -5.92
C ALA A 142 16.80 2.33 -6.21
N ARG A 143 15.85 3.23 -6.51
CA ARG A 143 14.48 2.87 -6.87
C ARG A 143 14.44 2.14 -8.22
N TYR A 144 15.21 2.60 -9.20
CA TYR A 144 15.32 1.96 -10.50
C TYR A 144 15.86 0.51 -10.40
N LEU A 145 16.84 0.29 -9.52
CA LEU A 145 17.35 -1.07 -9.28
C LEU A 145 16.26 -2.00 -8.72
N THR A 146 15.42 -1.51 -7.82
CA THR A 146 14.25 -2.26 -7.33
C THR A 146 13.29 -2.60 -8.47
N HIS A 147 13.05 -1.68 -9.41
CA HIS A 147 12.19 -1.94 -10.59
C HIS A 147 12.76 -3.05 -11.48
N VAL A 148 14.05 -3.06 -11.74
CA VAL A 148 14.69 -4.12 -12.53
C VAL A 148 14.46 -5.49 -11.88
N TRP A 149 14.65 -5.59 -10.57
CA TRP A 149 14.36 -6.82 -9.84
C TRP A 149 12.89 -7.24 -9.90
N VAL A 150 11.98 -6.28 -9.84
CA VAL A 150 10.54 -6.57 -9.97
C VAL A 150 10.23 -7.10 -11.36
N TRP A 151 10.78 -6.52 -12.42
CA TRP A 151 10.60 -7.01 -13.79
C TRP A 151 11.14 -8.43 -13.96
N ILE A 152 12.30 -8.73 -13.38
CA ILE A 152 12.85 -10.09 -13.36
C ILE A 152 11.90 -11.02 -12.60
N ASN A 153 11.50 -10.67 -11.37
CA ASN A 153 10.68 -11.50 -10.50
C ASN A 153 9.27 -11.74 -11.04
N THR A 154 8.72 -10.80 -11.81
CA THR A 154 7.40 -10.92 -12.44
C THR A 154 7.49 -11.39 -13.89
N LEU A 155 8.70 -11.43 -14.47
CA LEU A 155 8.92 -11.59 -15.91
C LEU A 155 8.12 -10.58 -16.76
N SER A 156 7.82 -9.38 -16.24
CA SER A 156 6.92 -8.41 -16.83
C SER A 156 7.40 -6.97 -16.62
N LEU A 157 7.19 -6.13 -17.62
CA LEU A 157 7.43 -4.68 -17.55
C LEU A 157 6.16 -3.89 -17.19
N ARG A 158 5.05 -4.58 -16.88
CA ARG A 158 3.74 -3.93 -16.61
C ARG A 158 3.73 -3.11 -15.33
N ILE A 159 4.49 -3.49 -14.30
CA ILE A 159 4.54 -2.77 -13.03
C ILE A 159 5.53 -1.63 -13.17
N LYS A 160 5.05 -0.39 -13.01
CA LYS A 160 5.86 0.83 -13.17
C LYS A 160 6.55 1.27 -11.89
N ASP A 161 5.96 0.97 -10.73
CA ASP A 161 6.54 1.28 -9.42
C ASP A 161 6.03 0.33 -8.34
N THR A 162 6.88 0.03 -7.37
CA THR A 162 6.57 -0.88 -6.27
C THR A 162 6.82 -0.27 -4.89
N MET A 163 7.39 0.92 -4.84
CA MET A 163 7.74 1.60 -3.60
C MET A 163 6.73 2.70 -3.21
N CYS A 164 5.80 3.03 -4.10
CA CYS A 164 4.76 4.00 -3.81
C CYS A 164 3.73 3.40 -2.85
N GLY A 165 3.49 4.07 -1.74
CA GLY A 165 2.50 3.67 -0.74
C GLY A 165 1.07 4.07 -1.10
N PHE A 166 0.86 4.84 -2.17
CA PHE A 166 -0.48 5.23 -2.61
C PHE A 166 -1.09 4.13 -3.48
N ARG A 167 -1.99 3.33 -2.90
CA ARG A 167 -2.55 2.12 -3.52
C ARG A 167 -4.00 1.89 -3.16
N VAL A 168 -4.76 1.32 -4.10
CA VAL A 168 -6.09 0.74 -3.83
C VAL A 168 -5.99 -0.77 -3.87
N TYR A 169 -6.41 -1.42 -2.79
CA TYR A 169 -6.42 -2.87 -2.65
C TYR A 169 -7.84 -3.42 -2.69
N PRO A 170 -8.16 -4.38 -3.56
CA PRO A 170 -9.33 -5.24 -3.40
C PRO A 170 -9.16 -6.13 -2.16
N LEU A 171 -9.91 -5.84 -1.09
CA LEU A 171 -9.64 -6.40 0.25
C LEU A 171 -9.73 -7.92 0.29
N ALA A 172 -10.76 -8.52 -0.29
CA ALA A 172 -10.93 -9.97 -0.27
C ALA A 172 -9.71 -10.68 -0.90
N LYS A 173 -9.26 -10.22 -2.07
CA LYS A 173 -8.13 -10.82 -2.78
C LYS A 173 -6.80 -10.59 -2.09
N VAL A 174 -6.55 -9.37 -1.58
CA VAL A 174 -5.27 -9.09 -0.93
C VAL A 174 -5.15 -9.79 0.41
N VAL A 175 -6.21 -9.87 1.20
CA VAL A 175 -6.18 -10.59 2.49
C VAL A 175 -6.01 -12.09 2.25
N GLU A 176 -6.71 -12.68 1.28
CA GLU A 176 -6.49 -14.08 0.89
C GLU A 176 -5.03 -14.34 0.49
N LEU A 177 -4.42 -13.44 -0.31
CA LEU A 177 -3.01 -13.53 -0.66
C LEU A 177 -2.12 -13.50 0.59
N LEU A 178 -2.37 -12.57 1.50
CA LEU A 178 -1.59 -12.38 2.73
C LEU A 178 -1.72 -13.56 3.72
N ASP A 179 -2.82 -14.29 3.68
CA ASP A 179 -3.05 -15.46 4.52
C ASP A 179 -2.39 -16.73 3.93
N GLN A 180 -2.27 -16.80 2.62
CA GLN A 180 -1.67 -17.95 1.93
C GLN A 180 -0.16 -17.81 1.70
N GLU A 181 0.36 -16.58 1.65
CA GLU A 181 1.74 -16.32 1.32
C GLU A 181 2.40 -15.33 2.30
N PRO A 182 3.60 -15.65 2.84
CA PRO A 182 4.30 -14.73 3.72
C PRO A 182 4.75 -13.50 2.94
N CYS A 183 4.33 -12.32 3.40
CA CYS A 183 4.84 -11.03 2.97
C CYS A 183 5.59 -10.35 4.11
N GLY A 184 6.63 -9.60 3.80
CA GLY A 184 7.43 -8.84 4.75
C GLY A 184 6.58 -7.93 5.65
N ASN A 185 7.16 -7.50 6.75
CA ASN A 185 6.48 -6.65 7.74
C ASN A 185 6.95 -5.19 7.69
N ARG A 186 8.06 -4.89 7.01
CA ARG A 186 8.69 -3.57 7.00
C ARG A 186 8.62 -2.94 5.62
N MET A 187 9.70 -2.30 5.17
CA MET A 187 9.79 -1.64 3.86
C MET A 187 9.82 -2.62 2.67
N ASP A 188 10.04 -3.89 2.95
CA ASP A 188 9.96 -4.98 1.98
C ASP A 188 8.51 -5.39 1.60
N PHE A 189 7.50 -4.95 2.37
CA PHE A 189 6.10 -5.31 2.14
C PHE A 189 5.58 -4.79 0.79
N ASP A 190 5.74 -3.49 0.53
CA ASP A 190 5.16 -2.83 -0.64
C ASP A 190 5.63 -3.46 -1.98
N PRO A 191 6.94 -3.72 -2.20
CA PRO A 191 7.37 -4.44 -3.40
C PRO A 191 7.01 -5.93 -3.39
N GLU A 192 6.98 -6.59 -2.23
CA GLU A 192 6.69 -8.01 -2.18
C GLU A 192 5.23 -8.33 -2.51
N VAL A 193 4.28 -7.59 -1.95
CA VAL A 193 2.85 -7.85 -2.15
C VAL A 193 2.46 -7.72 -3.63
N ILE A 194 2.99 -6.72 -4.34
CA ILE A 194 2.65 -6.51 -5.75
C ILE A 194 3.27 -7.58 -6.66
N VAL A 195 4.47 -8.08 -6.35
CA VAL A 195 5.08 -9.19 -7.09
C VAL A 195 4.26 -10.47 -6.91
N ARG A 196 3.87 -10.79 -5.68
CA ARG A 196 3.03 -11.96 -5.39
C ARG A 196 1.64 -11.85 -6.00
N TRP A 197 1.08 -10.64 -6.03
CA TRP A 197 -0.16 -10.31 -6.73
C TRP A 197 -0.06 -10.63 -8.23
N ALA A 198 1.01 -10.18 -8.87
CA ALA A 198 1.27 -10.44 -10.28
C ALA A 198 1.48 -11.95 -10.57
N TRP A 199 2.09 -12.71 -9.66
CA TRP A 199 2.25 -14.17 -9.82
C TRP A 199 0.92 -14.93 -9.86
N ARG A 200 -0.12 -14.38 -9.22
CA ARG A 200 -1.48 -14.93 -9.27
C ARG A 200 -2.21 -14.59 -10.57
N GLY A 201 -1.61 -13.78 -11.43
CA GLY A 201 -2.23 -13.32 -12.67
C GLY A 201 -3.26 -12.21 -12.46
N PHE A 202 -3.28 -11.60 -11.29
CA PHE A 202 -4.19 -10.49 -11.00
C PHE A 202 -3.75 -9.20 -11.69
N ALA A 203 -4.72 -8.39 -12.11
CA ALA A 203 -4.46 -7.13 -12.80
C ALA A 203 -3.83 -6.08 -11.88
N VAL A 204 -2.94 -5.26 -12.44
CA VAL A 204 -2.32 -4.11 -11.79
C VAL A 204 -2.54 -2.88 -12.66
N GLU A 205 -3.23 -1.88 -12.10
CA GLU A 205 -3.43 -0.58 -12.71
C GLU A 205 -2.40 0.42 -12.17
N ASN A 206 -1.68 1.09 -13.09
CA ASN A 206 -0.64 2.04 -12.73
C ASN A 206 -1.11 3.47 -13.00
N LEU A 207 -1.22 4.28 -11.97
CA LEU A 207 -1.61 5.68 -12.08
C LEU A 207 -0.42 6.61 -11.78
N PRO A 208 -0.20 7.64 -12.60
CA PRO A 208 0.82 8.63 -12.30
C PRO A 208 0.37 9.45 -11.08
N THR A 209 1.28 9.72 -10.15
CA THR A 209 1.03 10.58 -9.00
C THR A 209 2.23 11.47 -8.72
N GLN A 210 2.01 12.65 -8.20
CA GLN A 210 3.10 13.50 -7.73
C GLN A 210 3.47 13.12 -6.30
N VAL A 211 4.75 13.06 -6.03
CA VAL A 211 5.29 12.85 -4.68
C VAL A 211 6.15 14.07 -4.34
N ARG A 212 5.76 14.77 -3.28
CA ARG A 212 6.50 15.93 -2.77
C ARG A 212 7.47 15.43 -1.71
N TYR A 213 8.73 15.74 -1.85
CA TYR A 213 9.76 15.46 -0.86
C TYR A 213 10.03 16.73 -0.05
N PRO A 214 9.47 16.88 1.18
CA PRO A 214 9.81 18.00 2.03
C PRO A 214 11.29 17.93 2.41
N ILE A 215 11.98 19.08 2.41
CA ILE A 215 13.43 19.19 2.69
C ILE A 215 13.75 18.68 4.10
N ASP A 216 12.82 18.84 5.05
CA ASP A 216 12.96 18.46 6.47
C ASP A 216 12.07 17.27 6.89
N GLY A 217 11.59 16.48 5.92
CA GLY A 217 10.71 15.34 6.21
C GLY A 217 11.39 14.24 7.00
N VAL A 218 10.78 13.82 8.10
CA VAL A 218 11.22 12.68 8.91
C VAL A 218 11.07 11.40 8.08
N SER A 219 12.17 10.77 7.71
CA SER A 219 12.16 9.48 7.03
C SER A 219 12.60 8.38 7.99
N HIS A 220 11.75 7.40 8.23
CA HIS A 220 12.09 6.22 9.03
C HIS A 220 12.84 5.15 8.23
N PHE A 221 13.20 5.43 6.98
CA PHE A 221 13.98 4.53 6.14
C PHE A 221 15.44 4.46 6.61
N ASN A 222 15.86 3.29 7.10
CA ASN A 222 17.25 3.03 7.44
C ASN A 222 17.98 2.47 6.22
N ALA A 223 18.89 3.29 5.64
CA ALA A 223 19.53 2.97 4.37
C ALA A 223 20.27 1.61 4.34
N VAL A 224 20.88 1.18 5.43
CA VAL A 224 21.57 -0.11 5.48
C VAL A 224 20.58 -1.24 5.73
N LYS A 225 19.80 -1.12 6.79
CA LYS A 225 18.92 -2.18 7.28
C LYS A 225 17.80 -2.52 6.27
N ASP A 226 17.16 -1.48 5.72
CA ASP A 226 16.06 -1.66 4.78
C ASP A 226 16.56 -2.11 3.41
N ASN A 227 17.73 -1.65 2.93
CA ASN A 227 18.31 -2.15 1.68
C ASN A 227 18.73 -3.63 1.79
N VAL A 228 19.27 -4.06 2.92
CA VAL A 228 19.56 -5.49 3.15
C VAL A 228 18.25 -6.29 3.14
N LEU A 229 17.22 -5.82 3.84
CA LEU A 229 15.92 -6.47 3.89
C LEU A 229 15.27 -6.60 2.51
N ILE A 230 15.26 -5.51 1.73
CA ILE A 230 14.75 -5.48 0.36
C ILE A 230 15.56 -6.40 -0.56
N SER A 231 16.89 -6.45 -0.40
CA SER A 231 17.74 -7.35 -1.19
C SER A 231 17.44 -8.83 -0.90
N LEU A 232 17.31 -9.18 0.36
CA LEU A 232 16.92 -10.54 0.79
C LEU A 232 15.52 -10.91 0.30
N MET A 233 14.59 -9.97 0.32
CA MET A 233 13.26 -10.15 -0.23
C MET A 233 13.32 -10.44 -1.73
N HIS A 234 14.07 -9.64 -2.52
CA HIS A 234 14.23 -9.90 -3.94
C HIS A 234 14.89 -11.25 -4.25
N ALA A 235 15.90 -11.66 -3.47
CA ALA A 235 16.51 -12.99 -3.61
C ALA A 235 15.47 -14.10 -3.35
N ARG A 236 14.67 -13.98 -2.27
CA ARG A 236 13.59 -14.93 -1.98
C ARG A 236 12.54 -14.98 -3.10
N LEU A 237 12.15 -13.82 -3.64
CA LEU A 237 11.22 -13.75 -4.76
C LEU A 237 11.82 -14.36 -6.03
N PHE A 238 13.11 -14.17 -6.30
CA PHE A 238 13.76 -14.75 -7.46
C PHE A 238 13.68 -16.28 -7.45
N PHE A 239 14.06 -16.92 -6.35
CA PHE A 239 13.92 -18.37 -6.21
C PHE A 239 12.45 -18.82 -6.23
N GLY A 240 11.57 -18.04 -5.60
CA GLY A 240 10.12 -18.28 -5.65
C GLY A 240 9.55 -18.20 -7.07
N MET A 241 10.03 -17.27 -7.89
CA MET A 241 9.68 -17.14 -9.32
C MET A 241 10.11 -18.36 -10.12
N LEU A 242 11.34 -18.85 -9.93
CA LEU A 242 11.82 -20.06 -10.63
C LEU A 242 10.92 -21.26 -10.38
N VAL A 243 10.50 -21.48 -9.13
CA VAL A 243 9.58 -22.59 -8.78
C VAL A 243 8.19 -22.40 -9.43
N ARG A 244 7.74 -21.15 -9.59
CA ARG A 244 6.41 -20.81 -10.14
C ARG A 244 6.42 -20.52 -11.64
N LEU A 245 7.56 -20.67 -12.30
CA LEU A 245 7.76 -20.30 -13.71
C LEU A 245 6.67 -20.82 -14.65
N PRO A 246 6.28 -22.11 -14.62
CA PRO A 246 5.22 -22.61 -15.50
C PRO A 246 3.88 -21.91 -15.30
N LYS A 247 3.50 -21.64 -14.05
CA LYS A 247 2.24 -20.97 -13.70
C LYS A 247 2.26 -19.49 -14.11
N ILE A 248 3.37 -18.79 -13.90
CA ILE A 248 3.53 -17.38 -14.29
C ILE A 248 3.42 -17.25 -15.81
N LEU A 249 4.06 -18.15 -16.57
CA LEU A 249 4.00 -18.13 -18.03
C LEU A 249 2.60 -18.49 -18.57
N SER A 250 1.87 -19.38 -17.89
CA SER A 250 0.48 -19.73 -18.22
C SER A 250 -0.45 -18.52 -18.02
N ASN A 251 -0.35 -17.85 -16.87
CA ASN A 251 -1.18 -16.69 -16.55
C ASN A 251 -0.97 -15.52 -17.55
N ARG A 252 0.21 -15.43 -18.17
CA ARG A 252 0.50 -14.40 -19.20
C ARG A 252 -0.17 -14.61 -20.53
N ARG A 253 -0.54 -15.86 -20.86
CA ARG A 253 -1.18 -16.18 -22.14
C ARG A 253 -2.67 -15.84 -22.14
N HIS A 254 -3.24 -15.60 -20.97
CA HIS A 254 -4.68 -15.36 -20.79
C HIS A 254 -5.01 -13.92 -20.34
N GLY A 255 -4.05 -13.04 -20.17
CA GLY A 255 -4.16 -11.61 -19.86
C GLY A 255 -3.35 -10.72 -20.81
#